data_2e54594bdaa9adc138afbf354ee6ea76
#
_entry.id   2e54594bdaa9adc138afbf354ee6ea76
#
_cell.length_a   1.000
_cell.length_b   1.000
_cell.length_c   1.000
_cell.angle_alpha   90.00
_cell.angle_beta   90.00
_cell.angle_gamma   90.00
#
_symmetry.space_group_name_H-M   'P 1'
#
loop_
_entity.id
_entity.type
_entity.pdbx_description
1 polymer ?
#
loop_
_entity_poly.entity_id
_entity_poly.type
_entity_poly.pdbx_seq_one_letter_code
_entity_poly.pdbx_strand_id
1 'polypeptide(L)'
;NRALGAYGEGRVLDARRVLPFSNSKKAGIDALRKELRRGDVGVLLFADVNPAYSMPGGGFRSLVSKVPYRFSLSLYADEPSKLCSIFIPINHHLEQWGDARMIDGAEAVAQPLIAPLNEGQPSLADALMGVARAFDNKALAETPTWYDFIRARWKNERFPASGRAGFEGFWHDALKNGRVPAEAPARALGFDASAAAQAVRAASAAPTRDLMLAVLPSHSLYDGRYANLGWLMELPDPVTKVTWDNVAVLSKATAQRLGVKQEDVLRISTAAGSVELPAFIQPGMADDMVYTTTGFGRREGGRVLDGKGVNAFALLPADSVDSIGYVRARVERTGGTMRIATTQDHHSLSGGELYDIDRSDIVKESTLAAYSKDPSVLFAKDLPVYGAESNTDRPISVTQPFDYSKGHRWGMTIDTSACVGCNACVIACVSENNIPMVGKEQVLRGREMHWIRIDRYYAGEDDNPYTLLQPMLCQHCEKAPCENVCPVAATTHSPEGLNEMTYNRCVGTRYCSNNCPYKVRRFNFYHYAD
;
A
#
# COMPACT_ATOMS: atom_id res chain seq x y z
N ASN A 1 -22.46 13.68 -7.58
CA ASN A 1 -23.23 12.43 -7.46
C ASN A 1 -24.71 12.68 -7.12
N ARG A 2 -25.03 13.61 -6.18
CA ARG A 2 -26.44 13.93 -5.86
C ARG A 2 -27.15 14.60 -7.06
N ALA A 3 -26.51 15.54 -7.73
CA ALA A 3 -27.05 16.19 -8.92
C ALA A 3 -27.30 15.22 -10.08
N LEU A 4 -26.57 14.11 -10.14
CA LEU A 4 -26.73 13.03 -11.11
C LEU A 4 -27.73 11.95 -10.69
N GLY A 5 -28.41 12.12 -9.54
CA GLY A 5 -29.35 11.13 -9.01
C GLY A 5 -28.72 9.80 -8.59
N ALA A 6 -27.38 9.76 -8.43
CA ALA A 6 -26.64 8.56 -8.07
C ALA A 6 -26.74 8.21 -6.57
N TYR A 7 -27.43 9.03 -5.78
CA TYR A 7 -27.44 8.95 -4.32
C TYR A 7 -28.83 8.55 -3.78
N GLY A 8 -28.89 7.56 -2.89
CA GLY A 8 -30.11 7.10 -2.22
C GLY A 8 -30.19 5.58 -2.08
N GLU A 9 -31.26 5.09 -1.48
CA GLU A 9 -31.52 3.66 -1.34
C GLU A 9 -31.67 3.00 -2.72
N GLY A 10 -31.00 1.88 -2.96
CA GLY A 10 -31.00 1.17 -4.24
C GLY A 10 -30.28 1.92 -5.38
N ARG A 11 -29.55 3.00 -5.08
CA ARG A 11 -28.73 3.75 -6.02
C ARG A 11 -27.25 3.33 -5.91
N VAL A 12 -26.41 3.88 -6.80
CA VAL A 12 -24.96 3.61 -6.84
C VAL A 12 -24.28 3.96 -5.51
N LEU A 13 -24.75 5.02 -4.83
CA LEU A 13 -24.24 5.46 -3.54
C LEU A 13 -25.36 5.37 -2.49
N ASP A 14 -25.18 4.50 -1.50
CA ASP A 14 -26.11 4.33 -0.38
C ASP A 14 -25.68 5.18 0.81
N ALA A 15 -26.57 6.08 1.27
CA ALA A 15 -26.37 6.95 2.42
C ALA A 15 -26.13 6.21 3.74
N ARG A 16 -26.59 4.97 3.83
CA ARG A 16 -26.42 4.10 5.01
C ARG A 16 -24.99 3.55 5.12
N ARG A 17 -24.22 3.58 4.03
CA ARG A 17 -22.88 3.01 3.92
C ARG A 17 -21.81 4.07 3.70
N VAL A 18 -21.94 5.19 4.37
CA VAL A 18 -20.93 6.26 4.30
C VAL A 18 -19.83 5.99 5.33
N LEU A 19 -18.62 5.72 4.82
CA LEU A 19 -17.42 5.77 5.65
C LEU A 19 -17.12 7.22 6.01
N PRO A 20 -16.98 7.57 7.28
CA PRO A 20 -16.31 8.79 7.64
C PRO A 20 -14.81 8.59 7.31
N PHE A 21 -14.33 9.20 6.23
CA PHE A 21 -12.92 9.13 5.85
C PHE A 21 -12.00 9.73 6.89
N SER A 22 -12.49 10.65 7.68
CA SER A 22 -11.73 11.27 8.76
C SER A 22 -12.65 11.76 9.86
N ASN A 23 -12.25 11.49 11.10
CA ASN A 23 -12.83 12.12 12.27
C ASN A 23 -12.17 13.49 12.55
N SER A 24 -11.11 13.84 11.84
CA SER A 24 -10.40 15.11 11.98
C SER A 24 -11.23 16.23 11.39
N LYS A 25 -11.61 17.18 12.22
CA LYS A 25 -12.28 18.40 11.77
C LYS A 25 -11.22 19.49 11.59
N LYS A 26 -11.14 20.09 10.42
CA LYS A 26 -10.28 21.25 10.16
C LYS A 26 -10.40 22.31 11.27
N ALA A 27 -11.63 22.61 11.69
CA ALA A 27 -11.88 23.56 12.77
C ALA A 27 -11.20 23.18 14.10
N GLY A 28 -11.10 21.87 14.43
CA GLY A 28 -10.38 21.41 15.61
C GLY A 28 -8.87 21.58 15.50
N ILE A 29 -8.31 21.30 14.34
CA ILE A 29 -6.87 21.49 14.06
C ILE A 29 -6.51 22.99 14.12
N ASP A 30 -7.34 23.86 13.54
CA ASP A 30 -7.13 25.29 13.56
C ASP A 30 -7.26 25.88 14.98
N ALA A 31 -8.21 25.37 15.78
CA ALA A 31 -8.36 25.74 17.19
C ALA A 31 -7.11 25.34 17.98
N LEU A 32 -6.65 24.09 17.86
CA LEU A 32 -5.43 23.62 18.51
C LEU A 32 -4.21 24.47 18.13
N ARG A 33 -4.02 24.77 16.86
CA ARG A 33 -2.92 25.64 16.41
C ARG A 33 -2.98 27.02 17.02
N LYS A 34 -4.19 27.58 17.15
CA LYS A 34 -4.42 28.89 17.75
C LYS A 34 -4.07 28.89 19.23
N GLU A 35 -4.50 27.88 19.98
CA GLU A 35 -4.20 27.70 21.40
C GLU A 35 -2.69 27.49 21.64
N LEU A 36 -2.04 26.64 20.83
CA LEU A 36 -0.59 26.44 20.89
C LEU A 36 0.19 27.75 20.62
N ARG A 37 -0.26 28.58 19.66
CA ARG A 37 0.38 29.88 19.39
C ARG A 37 0.25 30.84 20.54
N ARG A 38 -0.87 30.82 21.27
CA ARG A 38 -1.13 31.68 22.44
C ARG A 38 -0.36 31.22 23.68
N GLY A 39 0.07 29.95 23.72
CA GLY A 39 0.65 29.35 24.89
C GLY A 39 -0.38 28.91 25.95
N ASP A 40 -1.63 28.74 25.54
CA ASP A 40 -2.75 28.38 26.43
C ASP A 40 -2.79 26.88 26.76
N VAL A 41 -1.91 26.07 26.15
CA VAL A 41 -1.86 24.62 26.35
C VAL A 41 -0.83 24.27 27.42
N GLY A 42 -1.27 23.82 28.58
CA GLY A 42 -0.41 23.37 29.68
C GLY A 42 0.08 21.92 29.51
N VAL A 43 -0.76 21.05 28.98
CA VAL A 43 -0.46 19.63 28.77
C VAL A 43 -0.85 19.23 27.36
N LEU A 44 0.03 18.50 26.68
CA LEU A 44 -0.25 17.93 25.35
C LEU A 44 0.07 16.43 25.35
N LEU A 45 -0.93 15.65 24.94
CA LEU A 45 -0.83 14.20 24.82
C LEU A 45 -0.96 13.78 23.36
N PHE A 46 0.04 13.09 22.83
CA PHE A 46 -0.03 12.42 21.53
C PHE A 46 -0.43 10.95 21.76
N ALA A 47 -1.60 10.59 21.27
CA ALA A 47 -2.18 9.26 21.42
C ALA A 47 -2.15 8.53 20.08
N ASP A 48 -1.08 7.83 19.79
CA ASP A 48 -0.83 7.07 18.55
C ASP A 48 -1.05 7.90 17.25
N VAL A 49 -0.61 9.15 17.28
CA VAL A 49 -0.67 10.09 16.14
C VAL A 49 0.66 10.80 15.95
N ASN A 50 1.00 11.10 14.70
CA ASN A 50 2.29 11.73 14.37
C ASN A 50 2.12 13.07 13.62
N PRO A 51 1.59 14.12 14.27
CA PRO A 51 1.45 15.43 13.63
C PRO A 51 2.79 16.14 13.42
N ALA A 52 3.85 15.73 14.11
CA ALA A 52 5.19 16.29 13.88
C ALA A 52 5.76 15.93 12.50
N TYR A 53 5.26 14.87 11.90
CA TYR A 53 5.57 14.43 10.54
C TYR A 53 4.44 14.78 9.55
N SER A 54 3.18 14.45 9.87
CA SER A 54 2.06 14.45 8.94
C SER A 54 1.26 15.75 8.89
N MET A 55 1.52 16.72 9.77
CA MET A 55 0.75 17.97 9.76
C MET A 55 1.27 18.92 8.68
N PRO A 56 0.43 19.30 7.70
CA PRO A 56 0.80 20.23 6.65
C PRO A 56 1.12 21.65 7.15
N GLY A 57 1.81 22.43 6.32
CA GLY A 57 2.07 23.87 6.58
C GLY A 57 3.20 24.15 7.56
N GLY A 58 3.96 23.16 7.97
CA GLY A 58 5.17 23.34 8.80
C GLY A 58 4.93 23.98 10.18
N GLY A 59 6.02 24.22 10.92
CA GLY A 59 5.98 24.99 12.18
C GLY A 59 5.36 24.27 13.39
N PHE A 60 4.76 23.10 13.25
CA PHE A 60 4.12 22.38 14.35
C PHE A 60 5.11 22.04 15.47
N ARG A 61 6.33 21.61 15.12
CA ARG A 61 7.39 21.32 16.11
C ARG A 61 7.70 22.51 17.00
N SER A 62 7.79 23.72 16.43
CA SER A 62 8.06 24.96 17.18
C SER A 62 6.89 25.40 18.05
N LEU A 63 5.66 25.06 17.68
CA LEU A 63 4.48 25.31 18.52
C LEU A 63 4.45 24.35 19.70
N VAL A 64 4.70 23.08 19.48
CA VAL A 64 4.72 22.02 20.52
C VAL A 64 5.82 22.27 21.55
N SER A 65 6.98 22.77 21.13
CA SER A 65 8.10 23.03 22.08
C SER A 65 7.76 24.06 23.18
N LYS A 66 6.72 24.87 22.98
CA LYS A 66 6.24 25.85 23.97
C LYS A 66 5.37 25.23 25.07
N VAL A 67 4.85 24.02 24.86
CA VAL A 67 4.00 23.34 25.84
C VAL A 67 4.87 22.77 26.95
N PRO A 68 4.61 23.07 28.25
CA PRO A 68 5.48 22.63 29.32
C PRO A 68 5.47 21.12 29.55
N TYR A 69 4.30 20.47 29.48
CA TYR A 69 4.18 19.03 29.71
C TYR A 69 3.71 18.32 28.44
N ARG A 70 4.57 17.43 27.92
CA ARG A 70 4.33 16.73 26.67
C ARG A 70 4.52 15.24 26.86
N PHE A 71 3.51 14.47 26.45
CA PHE A 71 3.46 13.02 26.56
C PHE A 71 3.21 12.40 25.19
N SER A 72 3.88 11.30 24.90
CA SER A 72 3.61 10.50 23.71
C SER A 72 3.32 9.07 24.11
N LEU A 73 2.19 8.55 23.62
CA LEU A 73 1.80 7.15 23.66
C LEU A 73 1.81 6.65 22.24
N SER A 74 2.78 5.82 21.88
CA SER A 74 2.97 5.36 20.51
C SER A 74 3.66 4.00 20.49
N LEU A 75 3.45 3.24 19.41
CA LEU A 75 4.12 1.95 19.21
C LEU A 75 5.65 2.10 19.08
N TYR A 76 6.09 3.19 18.48
CA TYR A 76 7.52 3.50 18.25
C TYR A 76 7.91 4.83 18.86
N ALA A 77 9.20 4.99 19.20
CA ALA A 77 9.78 6.27 19.57
C ALA A 77 9.92 7.18 18.33
N ASP A 78 8.80 7.69 17.86
CA ASP A 78 8.61 8.47 16.64
C ASP A 78 8.91 9.98 16.82
N GLU A 79 8.62 10.78 15.78
CA GLU A 79 8.89 12.21 15.79
C GLU A 79 8.20 12.97 16.94
N PRO A 80 6.92 12.72 17.33
CA PRO A 80 6.33 13.27 18.56
C PRO A 80 7.06 12.85 19.83
N SER A 81 7.47 11.59 19.93
CA SER A 81 8.16 11.06 21.11
C SER A 81 9.44 11.82 21.40
N LYS A 82 10.18 12.25 20.35
CA LYS A 82 11.39 13.09 20.49
C LYS A 82 11.10 14.52 20.95
N LEU A 83 9.87 14.98 20.80
CA LEU A 83 9.43 16.30 21.26
C LEU A 83 8.86 16.26 22.68
N CYS A 84 8.60 15.09 23.23
CA CYS A 84 7.96 14.87 24.51
C CYS A 84 8.95 14.66 25.64
N SER A 85 8.55 15.02 26.87
CA SER A 85 9.31 14.76 28.09
C SER A 85 9.15 13.31 28.55
N ILE A 86 8.02 12.70 28.22
CA ILE A 86 7.68 11.33 28.59
C ILE A 86 7.16 10.60 27.36
N PHE A 87 7.74 9.44 27.08
CA PHE A 87 7.29 8.50 26.09
C PHE A 87 6.86 7.20 26.77
N ILE A 88 5.65 6.77 26.49
CA ILE A 88 5.07 5.50 26.96
C ILE A 88 4.84 4.63 25.73
N PRO A 89 5.60 3.55 25.56
CA PRO A 89 5.33 2.59 24.50
C PRO A 89 4.01 1.89 24.77
N ILE A 90 3.22 1.70 23.72
CA ILE A 90 1.93 1.01 23.79
C ILE A 90 1.95 -0.30 23.01
N ASN A 91 1.06 -1.21 23.34
CA ASN A 91 0.89 -2.49 22.66
C ASN A 91 0.38 -2.31 21.22
N HIS A 92 0.76 -3.23 20.36
CA HIS A 92 0.22 -3.33 19.01
C HIS A 92 -1.27 -3.72 19.05
N HIS A 93 -2.04 -3.36 18.03
CA HIS A 93 -3.48 -3.68 17.98
C HIS A 93 -3.78 -5.20 17.98
N LEU A 94 -2.84 -6.05 17.56
CA LEU A 94 -2.96 -7.51 17.65
C LEU A 94 -2.79 -8.06 19.07
N GLU A 95 -2.29 -7.26 20.00
CA GLU A 95 -2.01 -7.62 21.40
C GLU A 95 -3.10 -7.12 22.36
N GLN A 96 -4.12 -6.46 21.85
CA GLN A 96 -5.11 -5.78 22.70
C GLN A 96 -6.55 -6.04 22.23
N TRP A 97 -7.48 -5.88 23.18
CA TRP A 97 -8.90 -5.85 22.88
C TRP A 97 -9.28 -4.55 22.18
N GLY A 98 -10.32 -4.63 21.36
CA GLY A 98 -10.91 -3.46 20.71
C GLY A 98 -12.33 -3.73 20.28
N ASP A 99 -13.02 -2.67 19.91
CA ASP A 99 -14.29 -2.76 19.21
C ASP A 99 -14.43 -1.63 18.20
N ALA A 100 -15.23 -1.85 17.18
CA ALA A 100 -15.45 -0.89 16.12
C ALA A 100 -16.85 -1.00 15.53
N ARG A 101 -17.37 0.13 15.05
CA ARG A 101 -18.53 0.14 14.17
C ARG A 101 -18.06 0.05 12.73
N MET A 102 -18.59 -0.93 12.01
CA MET A 102 -18.30 -1.16 10.60
C MET A 102 -19.10 -0.20 9.70
N ILE A 103 -18.72 -0.13 8.43
CA ILE A 103 -19.34 0.76 7.43
C ILE A 103 -20.83 0.51 7.24
N ASP A 104 -21.28 -0.73 7.34
CA ASP A 104 -22.69 -1.14 7.24
C ASP A 104 -23.47 -0.97 8.53
N GLY A 105 -22.83 -0.40 9.56
CA GLY A 105 -23.41 -0.19 10.88
C GLY A 105 -23.23 -1.35 11.84
N ALA A 106 -22.78 -2.52 11.37
CA ALA A 106 -22.49 -3.64 12.24
C ALA A 106 -21.41 -3.27 13.28
N GLU A 107 -21.51 -3.87 14.45
CA GLU A 107 -20.51 -3.73 15.51
C GLU A 107 -19.61 -4.96 15.52
N ALA A 108 -18.31 -4.74 15.68
CA ALA A 108 -17.30 -5.78 15.71
C ALA A 108 -16.48 -5.73 16.99
N VAL A 109 -16.13 -6.89 17.52
CA VAL A 109 -15.17 -7.04 18.62
C VAL A 109 -13.87 -7.56 18.06
N ALA A 110 -12.77 -6.89 18.36
CA ALA A 110 -11.43 -7.34 18.08
C ALA A 110 -10.84 -8.00 19.33
N GLN A 111 -10.44 -9.25 19.20
CA GLN A 111 -9.76 -10.00 20.25
C GLN A 111 -8.24 -9.92 20.03
N PRO A 112 -7.41 -9.92 21.08
CA PRO A 112 -5.97 -10.07 20.92
C PRO A 112 -5.65 -11.41 20.24
N LEU A 113 -4.82 -11.37 19.20
CA LEU A 113 -4.38 -12.56 18.47
C LEU A 113 -3.09 -13.15 19.05
N ILE A 114 -2.31 -12.30 19.71
CA ILE A 114 -1.05 -12.68 20.36
C ILE A 114 -1.01 -12.10 21.78
N ALA A 115 -0.26 -12.72 22.66
CA ALA A 115 0.07 -12.12 23.95
C ALA A 115 0.96 -10.89 23.74
N PRO A 116 0.95 -9.92 24.68
CA PRO A 116 1.86 -8.79 24.64
C PRO A 116 3.32 -9.24 24.51
N LEU A 117 4.03 -8.69 23.53
CA LEU A 117 5.45 -8.99 23.29
C LEU A 117 6.35 -8.44 24.41
N ASN A 118 5.91 -7.35 25.04
CA ASN A 118 6.64 -6.70 26.13
C ASN A 118 5.76 -6.67 27.39
N GLU A 119 6.20 -7.35 28.44
CA GLU A 119 5.49 -7.34 29.72
C GLU A 119 5.41 -5.93 30.31
N GLY A 120 4.24 -5.59 30.87
CA GLY A 120 4.00 -4.28 31.50
C GLY A 120 3.72 -3.14 30.54
N GLN A 121 3.77 -3.37 29.25
CA GLN A 121 3.38 -2.37 28.25
C GLN A 121 1.85 -2.28 28.17
N PRO A 122 1.24 -1.10 28.35
CA PRO A 122 -0.21 -0.94 28.31
C PRO A 122 -0.75 -0.91 26.88
N SER A 123 -2.02 -1.22 26.69
CA SER A 123 -2.73 -0.78 25.51
C SER A 123 -2.91 0.75 25.53
N LEU A 124 -3.14 1.37 24.36
CA LEU A 124 -3.46 2.81 24.32
C LEU A 124 -4.68 3.12 25.19
N ALA A 125 -5.68 2.28 25.13
CA ALA A 125 -6.92 2.47 25.88
C ALA A 125 -6.71 2.34 27.41
N ASP A 126 -5.94 1.34 27.86
CA ASP A 126 -5.64 1.17 29.30
C ASP A 126 -4.81 2.35 29.83
N ALA A 127 -3.85 2.85 29.03
CA ALA A 127 -3.08 4.04 29.39
C ALA A 127 -3.99 5.28 29.53
N LEU A 128 -4.89 5.51 28.59
CA LEU A 128 -5.87 6.61 28.65
C LEU A 128 -6.87 6.46 29.79
N MET A 129 -7.31 5.24 30.08
CA MET A 129 -8.15 4.94 31.25
C MET A 129 -7.41 5.25 32.55
N GLY A 130 -6.13 4.93 32.63
CA GLY A 130 -5.27 5.30 33.79
C GLY A 130 -5.23 6.80 34.02
N VAL A 131 -5.05 7.58 32.95
CA VAL A 131 -5.11 9.04 33.02
C VAL A 131 -6.49 9.52 33.47
N ALA A 132 -7.56 9.00 32.87
CA ALA A 132 -8.93 9.40 33.20
C ALA A 132 -9.32 9.10 34.66
N ARG A 133 -8.83 8.00 35.24
CA ARG A 133 -9.01 7.68 36.66
C ARG A 133 -8.32 8.66 37.58
N ALA A 134 -7.13 9.14 37.19
CA ALA A 134 -6.40 10.13 37.97
C ALA A 134 -7.18 11.47 38.09
N PHE A 135 -8.15 11.71 37.19
CA PHE A 135 -9.07 12.86 37.25
C PHE A 135 -10.44 12.51 37.89
N ASP A 136 -10.49 11.46 38.72
CA ASP A 136 -11.67 11.06 39.49
C ASP A 136 -12.91 10.69 38.63
N ASN A 137 -12.66 10.09 37.47
CA ASN A 137 -13.76 9.66 36.58
C ASN A 137 -14.47 8.42 37.14
N LYS A 138 -15.57 8.67 37.89
CA LYS A 138 -16.37 7.64 38.54
C LYS A 138 -16.97 6.60 37.58
N ALA A 139 -17.16 6.96 36.30
CA ALA A 139 -17.70 6.03 35.30
C ALA A 139 -16.72 4.87 34.99
N LEU A 140 -15.43 5.01 35.32
CA LEU A 140 -14.40 4.00 35.13
C LEU A 140 -14.07 3.19 36.40
N ALA A 141 -14.74 3.46 37.50
CA ALA A 141 -14.45 2.81 38.80
C ALA A 141 -14.69 1.29 38.76
N GLU A 142 -15.73 0.86 38.04
CA GLU A 142 -16.15 -0.54 37.95
C GLU A 142 -15.52 -1.31 36.79
N THR A 143 -14.68 -0.65 35.96
CA THR A 143 -14.05 -1.24 34.78
C THR A 143 -12.53 -1.14 34.90
N PRO A 144 -11.84 -2.09 35.54
CA PRO A 144 -10.41 -2.03 35.81
C PRO A 144 -9.55 -2.07 34.54
N THR A 145 -10.01 -2.77 33.51
CA THR A 145 -9.30 -2.91 32.24
C THR A 145 -10.12 -2.42 31.06
N TRP A 146 -9.47 -2.20 29.92
CA TRP A 146 -10.16 -1.89 28.66
C TRP A 146 -11.11 -3.01 28.23
N TYR A 147 -10.76 -4.27 28.46
CA TYR A 147 -11.66 -5.41 28.25
C TYR A 147 -12.94 -5.30 29.04
N ASP A 148 -12.85 -5.00 30.35
CA ASP A 148 -14.02 -4.84 31.22
C ASP A 148 -14.90 -3.69 30.75
N PHE A 149 -14.28 -2.59 30.30
CA PHE A 149 -15.00 -1.44 29.75
C PHE A 149 -15.78 -1.80 28.47
N ILE A 150 -15.12 -2.47 27.50
CA ILE A 150 -15.79 -2.95 26.28
C ILE A 150 -16.98 -3.85 26.65
N ARG A 151 -16.73 -4.83 27.52
CA ARG A 151 -17.75 -5.80 27.94
C ARG A 151 -18.94 -5.12 28.62
N ALA A 152 -18.70 -4.17 29.52
CA ALA A 152 -19.74 -3.38 30.18
C ALA A 152 -20.52 -2.53 29.16
N ARG A 153 -19.84 -1.87 28.22
CA ARG A 153 -20.49 -1.11 27.15
C ARG A 153 -21.38 -2.00 26.27
N TRP A 154 -20.89 -3.17 25.88
CA TRP A 154 -21.67 -4.12 25.09
C TRP A 154 -22.88 -4.64 25.86
N LYS A 155 -22.74 -4.90 27.16
CA LYS A 155 -23.85 -5.30 28.04
C LYS A 155 -24.92 -4.23 28.14
N ASN A 156 -24.54 -2.98 28.30
CA ASN A 156 -25.44 -1.89 28.56
C ASN A 156 -26.05 -1.27 27.29
N GLU A 157 -25.31 -1.24 26.18
CA GLU A 157 -25.73 -0.54 24.97
C GLU A 157 -26.13 -1.47 23.83
N ARG A 158 -25.52 -2.66 23.70
CA ARG A 158 -25.72 -3.56 22.54
C ARG A 158 -26.65 -4.72 22.85
N PHE A 159 -26.44 -5.34 23.99
CA PHE A 159 -27.23 -6.48 24.41
C PHE A 159 -28.74 -6.18 24.50
N PRO A 160 -29.22 -5.05 25.01
CA PRO A 160 -30.67 -4.76 25.08
C PRO A 160 -31.36 -4.77 23.71
N ALA A 161 -30.64 -4.34 22.66
CA ALA A 161 -31.15 -4.32 21.28
C ALA A 161 -31.09 -5.70 20.59
N SER A 162 -30.44 -6.69 21.20
CA SER A 162 -30.21 -8.00 20.58
C SER A 162 -31.39 -8.95 20.62
N GLY A 163 -32.39 -8.69 21.48
CA GLY A 163 -33.53 -9.59 21.73
C GLY A 163 -33.15 -10.92 22.40
N ARG A 164 -31.92 -11.09 22.89
CA ARG A 164 -31.42 -12.30 23.53
C ARG A 164 -31.77 -12.34 25.01
N ALA A 165 -31.99 -13.54 25.57
CA ALA A 165 -32.36 -13.72 26.98
C ALA A 165 -31.19 -13.56 27.97
N GLY A 166 -29.95 -13.78 27.54
CA GLY A 166 -28.77 -13.77 28.40
C GLY A 166 -27.56 -13.09 27.76
N PHE A 167 -26.87 -12.23 28.52
CA PHE A 167 -25.70 -11.49 28.03
C PHE A 167 -24.54 -12.41 27.70
N GLU A 168 -24.26 -13.44 28.51
CA GLU A 168 -23.11 -14.32 28.26
C GLU A 168 -23.22 -15.05 26.93
N GLY A 169 -24.40 -15.57 26.60
CA GLY A 169 -24.65 -16.21 25.31
C GLY A 169 -24.50 -15.22 24.13
N PHE A 170 -25.02 -14.00 24.30
CA PHE A 170 -24.83 -12.93 23.32
C PHE A 170 -23.36 -12.57 23.13
N TRP A 171 -22.61 -12.42 24.23
CA TRP A 171 -21.18 -12.06 24.20
C TRP A 171 -20.33 -13.16 23.54
N HIS A 172 -20.55 -14.43 23.89
CA HIS A 172 -19.85 -15.56 23.26
C HIS A 172 -20.13 -15.64 21.75
N ASP A 173 -21.37 -15.40 21.33
CA ASP A 173 -21.70 -15.37 19.90
C ASP A 173 -21.03 -14.18 19.19
N ALA A 174 -20.96 -13.01 19.83
CA ALA A 174 -20.27 -11.85 19.29
C ALA A 174 -18.77 -12.13 19.11
N LEU A 175 -18.11 -12.76 20.08
CA LEU A 175 -16.71 -13.18 20.00
C LEU A 175 -16.48 -14.23 18.92
N LYS A 176 -17.35 -15.24 18.84
CA LYS A 176 -17.24 -16.33 17.87
C LYS A 176 -17.38 -15.84 16.44
N ASN A 177 -18.33 -14.94 16.20
CA ASN A 177 -18.62 -14.42 14.86
C ASN A 177 -17.80 -13.18 14.52
N GLY A 178 -17.17 -12.54 15.51
CA GLY A 178 -16.41 -11.28 15.37
C GLY A 178 -17.26 -10.06 15.01
N ARG A 179 -18.55 -10.27 14.76
CA ARG A 179 -19.46 -9.26 14.22
C ARG A 179 -20.90 -9.47 14.68
N VAL A 180 -21.57 -8.38 15.09
CA VAL A 180 -23.00 -8.35 15.37
C VAL A 180 -23.67 -7.42 14.37
N PRO A 181 -24.65 -7.91 13.59
CA PRO A 181 -25.39 -7.07 12.66
C PRO A 181 -26.11 -5.92 13.39
N ALA A 182 -26.01 -4.74 12.85
CA ALA A 182 -26.79 -3.59 13.28
C ALA A 182 -27.09 -2.72 12.06
N GLU A 183 -28.21 -2.04 12.06
CA GLU A 183 -28.54 -1.11 10.99
C GLU A 183 -27.88 0.25 11.24
N ALA A 184 -27.18 0.74 10.22
CA ALA A 184 -26.71 2.12 10.23
C ALA A 184 -27.90 3.07 9.99
N PRO A 185 -28.11 4.07 10.84
CA PRO A 185 -29.13 5.06 10.57
C PRO A 185 -28.82 5.79 9.27
N ALA A 186 -29.83 5.92 8.41
CA ALA A 186 -29.70 6.69 7.17
C ALA A 186 -29.33 8.14 7.51
N ARG A 187 -28.22 8.62 6.95
CA ARG A 187 -27.80 10.02 7.11
C ARG A 187 -28.38 10.86 5.97
N ALA A 188 -29.11 11.90 6.32
CA ALA A 188 -29.45 12.92 5.35
C ALA A 188 -28.19 13.74 5.02
N LEU A 189 -27.65 13.54 3.83
CA LEU A 189 -26.50 14.32 3.36
C LEU A 189 -27.02 15.56 2.64
N GLY A 190 -26.71 16.74 3.17
CA GLY A 190 -26.92 18.00 2.51
C GLY A 190 -25.93 18.21 1.36
N PHE A 191 -26.37 18.78 0.25
CA PHE A 191 -25.50 19.27 -0.81
C PHE A 191 -25.69 20.77 -0.96
N ASP A 192 -24.64 21.53 -0.71
CA ASP A 192 -24.61 22.97 -0.95
C ASP A 192 -24.10 23.23 -2.36
N ALA A 193 -25.05 23.46 -3.27
CA ALA A 193 -24.74 23.74 -4.67
C ALA A 193 -23.99 25.09 -4.84
N SER A 194 -24.24 26.05 -3.95
CA SER A 194 -23.60 27.36 -3.98
C SER A 194 -22.12 27.25 -3.60
N ALA A 195 -21.83 26.58 -2.48
CA ALA A 195 -20.45 26.32 -2.06
C ALA A 195 -19.68 25.48 -3.10
N ALA A 196 -20.31 24.48 -3.72
CA ALA A 196 -19.71 23.69 -4.76
C ALA A 196 -19.38 24.55 -6.02
N ALA A 197 -20.31 25.39 -6.46
CA ALA A 197 -20.10 26.30 -7.59
C ALA A 197 -18.99 27.33 -7.30
N GLN A 198 -18.92 27.85 -6.08
CA GLN A 198 -17.86 28.77 -5.65
C GLN A 198 -16.49 28.08 -5.65
N ALA A 199 -16.40 26.83 -5.15
CA ALA A 199 -15.18 26.04 -5.16
C ALA A 199 -14.69 25.75 -6.59
N VAL A 200 -15.61 25.40 -7.50
CA VAL A 200 -15.28 25.20 -8.93
C VAL A 200 -14.76 26.48 -9.56
N ARG A 201 -15.41 27.62 -9.33
CA ARG A 201 -14.95 28.94 -9.85
C ARG A 201 -13.56 29.30 -9.32
N ALA A 202 -13.31 29.05 -8.03
CA ALA A 202 -12.00 29.29 -7.42
C ALA A 202 -10.90 28.39 -8.02
N ALA A 203 -11.23 27.14 -8.31
CA ALA A 203 -10.32 26.19 -8.95
C ALA A 203 -10.07 26.50 -10.44
N SER A 204 -11.04 27.15 -11.11
CA SER A 204 -10.95 27.54 -12.52
C SER A 204 -10.26 28.91 -12.74
N ALA A 205 -9.67 29.51 -11.71
CA ALA A 205 -8.92 30.76 -11.83
C ALA A 205 -7.72 30.62 -12.79
N ALA A 206 -7.40 31.70 -13.47
CA ALA A 206 -6.57 31.81 -14.68
C ALA A 206 -5.35 30.89 -14.77
N PRO A 207 -4.98 30.42 -15.98
CA PRO A 207 -3.82 29.57 -16.19
C PRO A 207 -2.55 30.29 -15.72
N THR A 208 -1.87 29.68 -14.78
CA THR A 208 -0.54 30.09 -14.33
C THR A 208 0.52 29.25 -15.05
N ARG A 209 1.77 29.71 -15.07
CA ARG A 209 2.90 28.89 -15.56
C ARG A 209 3.23 27.74 -14.63
N ASP A 210 2.61 27.71 -13.45
CA ASP A 210 2.82 26.68 -12.45
C ASP A 210 2.06 25.40 -12.81
N LEU A 211 2.67 24.28 -12.52
CA LEU A 211 2.07 22.97 -12.70
C LEU A 211 1.05 22.68 -11.57
N MET A 212 0.14 21.77 -11.83
CA MET A 212 -0.70 21.20 -10.77
C MET A 212 0.06 20.05 -10.10
N LEU A 213 0.32 20.19 -8.81
CA LEU A 213 0.88 19.12 -7.99
C LEU A 213 -0.25 18.35 -7.31
N ALA A 214 -0.28 17.04 -7.51
CA ALA A 214 -1.10 16.11 -6.76
C ALA A 214 -0.23 15.40 -5.71
N VAL A 215 -0.62 15.51 -4.43
CA VAL A 215 -0.01 14.76 -3.33
C VAL A 215 -1.06 13.80 -2.78
N LEU A 216 -0.78 12.50 -2.83
CA LEU A 216 -1.71 11.46 -2.39
C LEU A 216 -1.02 10.51 -1.40
N PRO A 217 -1.78 9.77 -0.58
CA PRO A 217 -1.18 8.73 0.27
C PRO A 217 -0.45 7.66 -0.55
N SER A 218 0.67 7.18 -0.04
CA SER A 218 1.34 6.02 -0.63
C SER A 218 0.44 4.80 -0.56
N HIS A 219 0.44 4.01 -1.61
CA HIS A 219 -0.27 2.73 -1.67
C HIS A 219 0.12 1.77 -0.54
N SER A 220 1.41 1.65 -0.23
CA SER A 220 1.93 0.73 0.78
C SER A 220 2.13 1.36 2.16
N LEU A 221 2.56 2.62 2.22
CA LEU A 221 2.94 3.29 3.47
C LEU A 221 1.86 4.21 4.03
N TYR A 222 0.83 4.51 3.23
CA TYR A 222 -0.27 5.40 3.55
C TYR A 222 0.24 6.82 3.93
N ASP A 223 0.03 7.22 5.18
CA ASP A 223 0.47 8.50 5.74
C ASP A 223 1.83 8.41 6.47
N GLY A 224 2.57 7.32 6.28
CA GLY A 224 3.86 7.06 6.92
C GLY A 224 3.80 6.24 8.21
N ARG A 225 2.61 5.86 8.70
CA ARG A 225 2.48 5.00 9.88
C ARG A 225 3.11 3.63 9.69
N TYR A 226 3.16 3.14 8.45
CA TYR A 226 3.73 1.84 8.07
C TYR A 226 5.17 1.93 7.55
N ALA A 227 5.81 3.10 7.59
CA ALA A 227 7.14 3.30 7.01
C ALA A 227 8.26 2.46 7.65
N ASN A 228 8.08 1.99 8.89
CA ASN A 228 9.06 1.10 9.52
C ASN A 228 8.87 -0.39 9.18
N LEU A 229 7.87 -0.73 8.37
CA LEU A 229 7.67 -2.10 7.88
C LEU A 229 8.46 -2.30 6.59
N GLY A 230 9.58 -3.02 6.67
CA GLY A 230 10.49 -3.22 5.55
C GLY A 230 9.83 -3.87 4.35
N TRP A 231 8.94 -4.83 4.57
CA TRP A 231 8.18 -5.47 3.50
C TRP A 231 7.28 -4.49 2.73
N LEU A 232 6.67 -3.50 3.42
CA LEU A 232 5.85 -2.48 2.77
C LEU A 232 6.71 -1.38 2.11
N MET A 233 7.90 -1.11 2.66
CA MET A 233 8.85 -0.17 2.06
C MET A 233 9.45 -0.71 0.75
N GLU A 234 9.66 -2.03 0.66
CA GLU A 234 10.15 -2.72 -0.54
C GLU A 234 9.03 -3.13 -1.50
N LEU A 235 7.76 -3.06 -1.08
CA LEU A 235 6.62 -3.38 -1.94
C LEU A 235 6.52 -2.36 -3.07
N PRO A 236 6.55 -2.80 -4.34
CA PRO A 236 6.54 -1.87 -5.46
C PRO A 236 5.20 -1.14 -5.59
N ASP A 237 5.27 0.12 -5.98
CA ASP A 237 4.08 0.85 -6.40
C ASP A 237 3.40 0.12 -7.59
N PRO A 238 2.07 0.03 -7.61
CA PRO A 238 1.35 -0.73 -8.64
C PRO A 238 1.66 -0.34 -10.08
N VAL A 239 1.91 0.93 -10.33
CA VAL A 239 2.11 1.47 -11.69
C VAL A 239 3.57 1.77 -11.98
N THR A 240 4.22 2.57 -11.15
CA THR A 240 5.63 2.96 -11.38
C THR A 240 6.62 1.84 -11.10
N LYS A 241 6.26 0.86 -10.29
CA LYS A 241 7.13 -0.19 -9.75
C LYS A 241 8.27 0.33 -8.88
N VAL A 242 8.19 1.57 -8.44
CA VAL A 242 9.17 2.20 -7.54
C VAL A 242 9.04 1.64 -6.13
N THR A 243 10.19 1.46 -5.49
CA THR A 243 10.32 1.03 -4.10
C THR A 243 11.25 1.98 -3.34
N TRP A 244 11.18 1.99 -2.02
CA TRP A 244 12.11 2.68 -1.10
C TRP A 244 12.09 4.21 -1.12
N ASP A 245 11.56 4.85 -2.16
CA ASP A 245 11.47 6.31 -2.28
C ASP A 245 10.12 6.73 -2.86
N ASN A 246 9.75 7.97 -2.62
CA ASN A 246 8.76 8.64 -3.44
C ASN A 246 9.46 9.41 -4.57
N VAL A 247 8.73 9.64 -5.65
CA VAL A 247 9.23 10.24 -6.88
C VAL A 247 8.32 11.37 -7.34
N ALA A 248 8.82 12.23 -8.21
CA ALA A 248 8.02 13.21 -8.95
C ALA A 248 7.60 12.58 -10.29
N VAL A 249 6.36 12.14 -10.39
CA VAL A 249 5.83 11.53 -11.61
C VAL A 249 5.35 12.60 -12.57
N LEU A 250 5.79 12.55 -13.82
CA LEU A 250 5.53 13.51 -14.89
C LEU A 250 5.10 12.79 -16.17
N SER A 251 4.29 13.46 -17.02
CA SER A 251 4.07 13.01 -18.39
C SER A 251 5.33 13.23 -19.27
N LYS A 252 5.41 12.47 -20.36
CA LYS A 252 6.48 12.63 -21.37
C LYS A 252 6.50 14.05 -21.92
N ALA A 253 5.34 14.64 -22.25
CA ALA A 253 5.24 15.98 -22.79
C ALA A 253 5.65 17.05 -21.76
N THR A 254 5.23 16.92 -20.50
CA THR A 254 5.64 17.83 -19.42
C THR A 254 7.14 17.75 -19.17
N ALA A 255 7.71 16.55 -19.14
CA ALA A 255 9.15 16.36 -18.98
C ALA A 255 9.97 16.97 -20.11
N GLN A 256 9.54 16.77 -21.37
CA GLN A 256 10.19 17.39 -22.55
C GLN A 256 10.15 18.92 -22.48
N ARG A 257 9.00 19.51 -22.15
CA ARG A 257 8.85 20.95 -22.02
C ARG A 257 9.75 21.55 -20.92
N LEU A 258 9.94 20.82 -19.82
CA LEU A 258 10.82 21.24 -18.73
C LEU A 258 12.30 20.86 -18.95
N GLY A 259 12.62 20.13 -20.02
CA GLY A 259 13.96 19.59 -20.27
C GLY A 259 14.42 18.58 -19.23
N VAL A 260 13.47 17.83 -18.64
CA VAL A 260 13.69 16.84 -17.57
C VAL A 260 13.90 15.47 -18.19
N LYS A 261 14.86 14.72 -17.65
CA LYS A 261 15.11 13.31 -17.96
C LYS A 261 14.75 12.45 -16.77
N GLN A 262 14.59 11.15 -17.03
CA GLN A 262 14.45 10.14 -15.98
C GLN A 262 15.57 10.27 -14.93
N GLU A 263 15.23 10.19 -13.64
CA GLU A 263 16.15 10.31 -12.51
C GLU A 263 16.79 11.71 -12.29
N ASP A 264 16.45 12.73 -13.08
CA ASP A 264 16.83 14.11 -12.75
C ASP A 264 16.20 14.53 -11.41
N VAL A 265 16.98 15.16 -10.54
CA VAL A 265 16.41 15.69 -9.27
C VAL A 265 15.70 17.01 -9.53
N LEU A 266 14.42 17.04 -9.16
CA LEU A 266 13.54 18.19 -9.29
C LEU A 266 13.30 18.82 -7.93
N ARG A 267 13.42 20.15 -7.86
CA ARG A 267 12.92 20.94 -6.75
C ARG A 267 11.48 21.33 -7.05
N ILE A 268 10.57 20.85 -6.20
CA ILE A 268 9.15 21.15 -6.24
C ILE A 268 8.86 22.14 -5.12
N SER A 269 8.35 23.31 -5.46
CA SER A 269 8.07 24.40 -4.53
C SER A 269 6.61 24.81 -4.60
N THR A 270 5.98 24.94 -3.44
CA THR A 270 4.62 25.47 -3.25
C THR A 270 4.66 26.65 -2.29
N ALA A 271 3.52 27.28 -2.04
CA ALA A 271 3.42 28.32 -1.01
C ALA A 271 3.70 27.80 0.41
N ALA A 272 3.60 26.48 0.64
CA ALA A 272 3.82 25.85 1.94
C ALA A 272 5.27 25.47 2.21
N GLY A 273 6.03 25.12 1.17
CA GLY A 273 7.41 24.69 1.28
C GLY A 273 7.97 24.09 0.01
N SER A 274 9.15 23.47 0.10
CA SER A 274 9.79 22.83 -1.04
C SER A 274 10.44 21.49 -0.64
N VAL A 275 10.50 20.57 -1.62
CA VAL A 275 11.21 19.29 -1.50
C VAL A 275 11.97 19.00 -2.79
N GLU A 276 12.94 18.09 -2.71
CA GLU A 276 13.67 17.59 -3.86
C GLU A 276 13.36 16.10 -4.07
N LEU A 277 12.95 15.74 -5.29
CA LEU A 277 12.53 14.39 -5.67
C LEU A 277 13.12 14.00 -7.02
N PRO A 278 13.49 12.74 -7.24
CA PRO A 278 13.86 12.27 -8.56
C PRO A 278 12.63 12.20 -9.48
N ALA A 279 12.82 12.58 -10.74
CA ALA A 279 11.80 12.54 -11.77
C ALA A 279 11.56 11.10 -12.23
N PHE A 280 10.29 10.72 -12.33
CA PHE A 280 9.83 9.49 -12.97
C PHE A 280 8.90 9.85 -14.14
N ILE A 281 9.33 9.53 -15.35
CA ILE A 281 8.53 9.83 -16.56
C ILE A 281 7.61 8.65 -16.82
N GLN A 282 6.30 8.90 -16.73
CA GLN A 282 5.27 7.88 -16.85
C GLN A 282 4.34 8.14 -18.04
N PRO A 283 4.20 7.17 -18.97
CA PRO A 283 3.18 7.22 -20.01
C PRO A 283 1.76 7.35 -19.44
N GLY A 284 0.88 8.10 -20.11
CA GLY A 284 -0.50 8.29 -19.69
C GLY A 284 -0.70 9.20 -18.47
N MET A 285 0.34 9.79 -17.94
CA MET A 285 0.21 10.84 -16.93
C MET A 285 -0.32 12.13 -17.58
N ALA A 286 -1.25 12.81 -16.91
CA ALA A 286 -1.80 14.05 -17.41
C ALA A 286 -0.72 15.13 -17.56
N ASP A 287 -0.82 15.91 -18.66
CA ASP A 287 0.08 17.02 -18.90
C ASP A 287 -0.12 18.15 -17.90
N ASP A 288 0.92 18.94 -17.69
CA ASP A 288 0.94 20.04 -16.72
C ASP A 288 0.65 19.63 -15.28
N MET A 289 0.82 18.34 -14.98
CA MET A 289 0.73 17.79 -13.64
C MET A 289 2.04 17.16 -13.18
N VAL A 290 2.25 17.22 -11.87
CA VAL A 290 3.23 16.42 -11.13
C VAL A 290 2.50 15.64 -10.04
N TYR A 291 2.85 14.40 -9.88
CA TYR A 291 2.29 13.55 -8.83
C TYR A 291 3.39 13.06 -7.90
N THR A 292 3.12 13.03 -6.60
CA THR A 292 3.99 12.39 -5.60
C THR A 292 3.17 11.82 -4.45
N THR A 293 3.81 11.00 -3.62
CA THR A 293 3.12 10.34 -2.51
C THR A 293 3.66 10.79 -1.15
N THR A 294 2.77 10.80 -0.14
CA THR A 294 3.15 10.84 1.27
C THR A 294 3.65 9.47 1.74
N GLY A 295 4.04 9.35 3.01
CA GLY A 295 4.46 8.08 3.61
C GLY A 295 5.97 7.93 3.76
N PHE A 296 6.75 8.65 2.97
CA PHE A 296 8.21 8.66 2.98
C PHE A 296 8.80 9.86 3.74
N GLY A 297 10.11 9.87 3.95
CA GLY A 297 10.82 10.99 4.56
C GLY A 297 10.65 11.10 6.07
N ARG A 298 10.23 10.04 6.75
CA ARG A 298 10.30 9.92 8.22
C ARG A 298 11.75 9.73 8.66
N ARG A 299 12.06 10.19 9.86
CA ARG A 299 13.41 10.13 10.43
C ARG A 299 13.48 9.41 11.77
N GLU A 300 12.35 9.33 12.47
CA GLU A 300 12.25 8.71 13.79
C GLU A 300 11.22 7.59 13.78
N GLY A 301 11.44 6.54 14.57
CA GLY A 301 10.50 5.41 14.70
C GLY A 301 11.02 4.08 14.15
N GLY A 302 12.29 3.99 13.74
CA GLY A 302 12.92 2.72 13.35
C GLY A 302 14.01 2.86 12.30
N ARG A 303 14.74 1.78 12.07
CA ARG A 303 15.91 1.76 11.16
C ARG A 303 15.51 1.72 9.68
N VAL A 304 14.34 1.17 9.38
CA VAL A 304 13.91 0.94 7.99
C VAL A 304 13.54 2.25 7.31
N LEU A 305 12.86 3.14 8.02
CA LEU A 305 12.34 4.40 7.47
C LEU A 305 13.39 5.51 7.33
N ASP A 306 14.52 5.42 8.07
CA ASP A 306 15.50 6.50 8.12
C ASP A 306 16.18 6.73 6.75
N GLY A 307 16.19 8.00 6.32
CA GLY A 307 16.80 8.41 5.06
C GLY A 307 16.10 7.91 3.80
N LYS A 308 14.84 7.44 3.87
CA LYS A 308 14.08 6.94 2.72
C LYS A 308 13.07 7.97 2.22
N GLY A 309 13.28 8.45 1.00
CA GLY A 309 12.44 9.44 0.36
C GLY A 309 12.36 10.79 1.10
N VAL A 310 11.35 11.58 0.78
CA VAL A 310 11.13 12.92 1.37
C VAL A 310 9.72 13.08 1.90
N ASN A 311 9.55 13.97 2.87
CA ASN A 311 8.25 14.28 3.48
C ASN A 311 7.43 15.21 2.56
N ALA A 312 6.52 14.64 1.77
CA ALA A 312 5.65 15.38 0.87
C ALA A 312 4.57 16.24 1.58
N PHE A 313 4.30 16.02 2.87
CA PHE A 313 3.41 16.92 3.64
C PHE A 313 3.92 18.36 3.69
N ALA A 314 5.24 18.56 3.54
CA ALA A 314 5.83 19.90 3.49
C ALA A 314 5.33 20.74 2.29
N LEU A 315 4.81 20.09 1.26
CA LEU A 315 4.27 20.75 0.07
C LEU A 315 2.81 21.18 0.23
N LEU A 316 2.11 20.65 1.24
CA LEU A 316 0.68 20.88 1.43
C LEU A 316 0.43 22.12 2.29
N PRO A 317 -0.56 22.95 1.93
CA PRO A 317 -0.97 24.09 2.74
C PRO A 317 -1.56 23.62 4.08
N ALA A 318 -1.51 24.52 5.07
CA ALA A 318 -1.91 24.22 6.43
C ALA A 318 -3.37 23.78 6.60
N ASP A 319 -4.20 24.05 5.61
CA ASP A 319 -5.61 23.68 5.60
C ASP A 319 -5.91 22.38 4.85
N SER A 320 -4.89 21.70 4.34
CA SER A 320 -5.04 20.36 3.80
C SER A 320 -5.36 19.36 4.90
N VAL A 321 -6.28 18.44 4.62
CA VAL A 321 -6.70 17.36 5.51
C VAL A 321 -6.52 16.03 4.78
N ASP A 322 -6.35 14.95 5.55
CA ASP A 322 -6.34 13.57 5.06
C ASP A 322 -5.21 13.20 4.07
N SER A 323 -4.07 13.85 4.17
CA SER A 323 -2.88 13.53 3.35
C SER A 323 -3.10 13.70 1.84
N ILE A 324 -4.13 14.41 1.42
CA ILE A 324 -4.51 14.62 0.02
C ILE A 324 -4.48 16.14 -0.28
N GLY A 325 -3.82 16.50 -1.35
CA GLY A 325 -3.81 17.89 -1.81
C GLY A 325 -3.55 18.03 -3.30
N TYR A 326 -4.25 19.01 -3.88
CA TYR A 326 -4.00 19.50 -5.23
C TYR A 326 -3.62 20.96 -5.11
N VAL A 327 -2.37 21.28 -5.40
CA VAL A 327 -1.81 22.62 -5.19
C VAL A 327 -0.99 23.07 -6.40
N ARG A 328 -0.87 24.39 -6.61
CA ARG A 328 0.05 24.92 -7.62
C ARG A 328 1.48 24.77 -7.14
N ALA A 329 2.34 24.31 -8.03
CA ALA A 329 3.75 24.11 -7.74
C ALA A 329 4.64 24.58 -8.89
N ARG A 330 5.74 25.20 -8.51
CA ARG A 330 6.86 25.46 -9.40
C ARG A 330 7.80 24.27 -9.36
N VAL A 331 8.24 23.81 -10.52
CA VAL A 331 9.13 22.67 -10.69
C VAL A 331 10.37 23.10 -11.45
N GLU A 332 11.52 22.84 -10.87
CA GLU A 332 12.83 23.23 -11.42
C GLU A 332 13.82 22.08 -11.31
N ARG A 333 14.66 21.90 -12.33
CA ARG A 333 15.80 20.95 -12.24
C ARG A 333 16.87 21.51 -11.32
N THR A 334 17.42 20.67 -10.45
CA THR A 334 18.55 21.04 -9.58
C THR A 334 19.91 20.82 -10.24
N GLY A 335 19.95 20.05 -11.33
CA GLY A 335 21.17 19.60 -11.99
C GLY A 335 21.76 18.31 -11.41
N GLY A 336 21.21 17.80 -10.31
CA GLY A 336 21.56 16.51 -9.73
C GLY A 336 20.78 15.36 -10.37
N THR A 337 21.25 14.13 -10.13
CA THR A 337 20.55 12.88 -10.49
C THR A 337 20.46 11.96 -9.27
N MET A 338 19.39 11.18 -9.18
CA MET A 338 19.19 10.19 -8.13
C MET A 338 18.58 8.92 -8.71
N ARG A 339 19.28 7.79 -8.54
CA ARG A 339 18.79 6.49 -9.02
C ARG A 339 17.52 6.06 -8.31
N ILE A 340 16.55 5.60 -9.10
CA ILE A 340 15.25 5.11 -8.65
C ILE A 340 15.27 3.58 -8.65
N ALA A 341 14.96 2.96 -7.51
CA ALA A 341 14.86 1.52 -7.40
C ALA A 341 13.48 1.05 -7.88
N THR A 342 13.46 0.28 -8.97
CA THR A 342 12.26 -0.34 -9.54
C THR A 342 12.39 -1.85 -9.59
N THR A 343 11.28 -2.56 -9.47
CA THR A 343 11.26 -4.03 -9.57
C THR A 343 10.98 -4.52 -10.99
N GLN A 344 10.82 -3.62 -11.94
CA GLN A 344 10.56 -3.94 -13.34
C GLN A 344 11.29 -2.93 -14.25
N ASP A 345 12.02 -3.43 -15.25
CA ASP A 345 12.79 -2.61 -16.21
C ASP A 345 12.12 -2.54 -17.60
N HIS A 346 11.15 -3.42 -17.87
CA HIS A 346 10.43 -3.50 -19.14
C HIS A 346 9.00 -3.03 -18.97
N HIS A 347 8.57 -2.05 -19.77
CA HIS A 347 7.33 -1.33 -19.51
C HIS A 347 6.31 -1.33 -20.66
N SER A 348 6.74 -1.47 -21.91
CA SER A 348 5.87 -1.43 -23.09
C SER A 348 5.76 -2.77 -23.79
N LEU A 349 4.57 -3.06 -24.34
CA LEU A 349 4.34 -4.20 -25.24
C LEU A 349 4.67 -3.85 -26.70
N SER A 350 4.47 -2.60 -27.11
CA SER A 350 4.89 -2.12 -28.42
C SER A 350 6.40 -1.81 -28.42
N GLY A 351 7.06 -2.05 -29.55
CA GLY A 351 8.49 -1.82 -29.70
C GLY A 351 8.90 -0.41 -29.26
N GLY A 352 10.02 -0.34 -28.52
CA GLY A 352 10.63 0.94 -28.19
C GLY A 352 11.59 1.40 -29.30
N GLU A 353 12.07 2.64 -29.20
CA GLU A 353 12.99 3.26 -30.17
C GLU A 353 14.27 2.45 -30.47
N LEU A 354 14.64 1.49 -29.62
CA LEU A 354 15.86 0.68 -29.75
C LEU A 354 15.64 -0.69 -30.39
N TYR A 355 14.44 -1.25 -30.32
CA TYR A 355 14.12 -2.59 -30.88
C TYR A 355 12.68 -2.59 -31.36
N ASP A 356 12.49 -2.76 -32.63
CA ASP A 356 11.17 -2.95 -33.28
C ASP A 356 10.65 -4.39 -33.00
N ILE A 357 10.52 -4.71 -31.70
CA ILE A 357 10.03 -6.01 -31.25
C ILE A 357 8.62 -5.85 -30.71
N ASP A 358 7.67 -6.45 -31.40
CA ASP A 358 6.31 -6.62 -30.89
C ASP A 358 6.33 -7.64 -29.73
N ARG A 359 5.89 -7.19 -28.57
CA ARG A 359 5.76 -8.00 -27.35
C ARG A 359 4.30 -8.27 -26.98
N SER A 360 3.37 -8.02 -27.87
CA SER A 360 1.93 -8.22 -27.64
C SER A 360 1.59 -9.66 -27.23
N ASP A 361 2.45 -10.62 -27.60
CA ASP A 361 2.30 -12.02 -27.20
C ASP A 361 2.52 -12.30 -25.71
N ILE A 362 3.12 -11.38 -24.95
CA ILE A 362 3.34 -11.55 -23.50
C ILE A 362 2.01 -11.51 -22.75
N VAL A 363 1.07 -10.63 -23.15
CA VAL A 363 -0.26 -10.53 -22.56
C VAL A 363 -1.31 -10.65 -23.64
N LYS A 364 -2.12 -11.68 -23.56
CA LYS A 364 -3.21 -11.94 -24.50
C LYS A 364 -4.50 -11.30 -24.00
N GLU A 365 -5.14 -10.53 -24.84
CA GLU A 365 -6.41 -9.89 -24.54
C GLU A 365 -7.47 -10.24 -25.58
N SER A 366 -8.70 -10.37 -25.13
CA SER A 366 -9.87 -10.52 -26.00
C SER A 366 -11.14 -10.03 -25.32
N THR A 367 -12.16 -9.74 -26.09
CA THR A 367 -13.50 -9.50 -25.56
C THR A 367 -14.20 -10.82 -25.27
N LEU A 368 -15.11 -10.84 -24.29
CA LEU A 368 -15.92 -12.03 -24.00
C LEU A 368 -16.68 -12.51 -25.24
N ALA A 369 -17.17 -11.59 -26.06
CA ALA A 369 -17.90 -11.93 -27.31
C ALA A 369 -16.99 -12.61 -28.33
N ALA A 370 -15.77 -12.15 -28.52
CA ALA A 370 -14.80 -12.77 -29.42
C ALA A 370 -14.37 -14.15 -28.90
N TYR A 371 -14.05 -14.25 -27.62
CA TYR A 371 -13.68 -15.50 -26.97
C TYR A 371 -14.81 -16.55 -27.02
N SER A 372 -16.06 -16.14 -26.76
CA SER A 372 -17.22 -17.06 -26.86
C SER A 372 -17.48 -17.57 -28.26
N LYS A 373 -17.12 -16.79 -29.28
CA LYS A 373 -17.23 -17.18 -30.67
C LYS A 373 -16.11 -18.12 -31.11
N ASP A 374 -14.90 -17.82 -30.68
CA ASP A 374 -13.68 -18.58 -30.98
C ASP A 374 -12.69 -18.51 -29.83
N PRO A 375 -12.65 -19.52 -28.95
CA PRO A 375 -11.69 -19.56 -27.84
C PRO A 375 -10.22 -19.56 -28.27
N SER A 376 -9.92 -19.95 -29.51
CA SER A 376 -8.54 -20.00 -30.02
C SER A 376 -7.91 -18.61 -30.19
N VAL A 377 -8.70 -17.56 -30.15
CA VAL A 377 -8.22 -16.16 -30.25
C VAL A 377 -7.16 -15.80 -29.20
N LEU A 378 -7.15 -16.52 -28.07
CA LEU A 378 -6.16 -16.33 -27.00
C LEU A 378 -4.98 -17.31 -27.07
N PHE A 379 -5.01 -18.30 -27.93
CA PHE A 379 -3.90 -19.22 -28.09
C PHE A 379 -2.79 -18.59 -28.93
N ALA A 380 -1.53 -18.90 -28.58
CA ALA A 380 -0.41 -18.53 -29.43
C ALA A 380 -0.63 -19.16 -30.83
N LYS A 381 -0.53 -18.35 -31.86
CA LYS A 381 -0.34 -18.88 -33.20
C LYS A 381 0.89 -19.77 -33.14
N ASP A 382 0.79 -20.97 -33.73
CA ASP A 382 1.81 -22.01 -33.67
C ASP A 382 3.22 -21.42 -33.64
N LEU A 383 3.89 -21.57 -32.50
CA LEU A 383 5.32 -21.29 -32.43
C LEU A 383 5.99 -22.21 -33.46
N PRO A 384 6.83 -21.71 -34.36
CA PRO A 384 7.51 -22.57 -35.33
C PRO A 384 8.26 -23.63 -34.52
N VAL A 385 7.84 -24.87 -34.66
CA VAL A 385 8.54 -26.01 -34.10
C VAL A 385 9.84 -26.10 -34.86
N TYR A 386 10.94 -25.61 -34.24
CA TYR A 386 12.27 -25.79 -34.81
C TYR A 386 12.49 -27.29 -35.05
N GLY A 387 12.60 -27.72 -36.32
CA GLY A 387 12.76 -29.10 -36.69
C GLY A 387 11.53 -29.73 -37.35
N ALA A 388 10.53 -28.96 -37.80
CA ALA A 388 9.34 -29.46 -38.51
C ALA A 388 9.63 -30.14 -39.88
N GLU A 389 10.89 -30.19 -40.32
CA GLU A 389 11.30 -30.96 -41.49
C GLU A 389 11.52 -32.45 -41.17
N SER A 390 11.57 -32.86 -39.92
CA SER A 390 11.56 -34.28 -39.54
C SER A 390 10.13 -34.69 -39.25
N ASN A 391 9.66 -35.62 -40.02
CA ASN A 391 8.33 -36.24 -40.00
C ASN A 391 7.99 -36.96 -38.68
N THR A 392 8.28 -36.35 -37.54
CA THR A 392 7.99 -36.85 -36.22
C THR A 392 7.08 -35.85 -35.51
N ASP A 393 5.84 -36.24 -35.29
CA ASP A 393 4.83 -35.52 -34.50
C ASP A 393 5.22 -35.30 -33.03
N ARG A 394 6.49 -35.41 -32.70
CA ARG A 394 6.99 -35.27 -31.34
C ARG A 394 7.88 -34.02 -31.21
N PRO A 395 7.54 -33.11 -30.30
CA PRO A 395 8.42 -31.98 -30.03
C PRO A 395 9.79 -32.48 -29.52
N ILE A 396 10.88 -31.93 -30.08
CA ILE A 396 12.23 -32.23 -29.63
C ILE A 396 12.37 -31.82 -28.17
N SER A 397 12.67 -32.76 -27.31
CA SER A 397 12.88 -32.51 -25.88
C SER A 397 14.04 -33.34 -25.36
N VAL A 398 14.89 -32.73 -24.54
CA VAL A 398 15.98 -33.43 -23.83
C VAL A 398 15.49 -34.21 -22.62
N THR A 399 14.24 -33.98 -22.20
CA THR A 399 13.64 -34.64 -21.05
C THR A 399 12.56 -35.62 -21.52
N GLN A 400 12.52 -36.79 -20.87
CA GLN A 400 11.44 -37.75 -21.08
C GLN A 400 10.11 -37.13 -20.59
N PRO A 401 9.00 -37.36 -21.29
CA PRO A 401 7.68 -36.96 -20.78
C PRO A 401 7.40 -37.66 -19.45
N PHE A 402 6.97 -36.92 -18.46
CA PHE A 402 6.50 -37.48 -17.20
C PHE A 402 5.01 -37.82 -17.31
N ASP A 403 4.59 -38.95 -16.77
CA ASP A 403 3.17 -39.35 -16.78
C ASP A 403 2.43 -38.71 -15.58
N TYR A 404 1.75 -37.61 -15.85
CA TYR A 404 0.89 -36.90 -14.88
C TYR A 404 -0.56 -37.41 -14.89
N SER A 405 -0.88 -38.52 -15.54
CA SER A 405 -2.24 -39.07 -15.57
C SER A 405 -2.65 -39.75 -14.27
N LYS A 406 -1.69 -40.06 -13.39
CA LYS A 406 -1.90 -40.77 -12.12
C LYS A 406 -1.79 -39.80 -10.95
N GLY A 407 -2.75 -39.89 -10.00
CA GLY A 407 -2.77 -39.09 -8.80
C GLY A 407 -3.39 -37.69 -9.00
N HIS A 408 -3.02 -36.77 -8.10
CA HIS A 408 -3.49 -35.40 -8.10
C HIS A 408 -2.61 -34.52 -8.99
N ARG A 409 -3.22 -33.51 -9.57
CA ARG A 409 -2.54 -32.42 -10.30
C ARG A 409 -3.04 -31.09 -9.76
N TRP A 410 -2.12 -30.19 -9.47
CA TRP A 410 -2.44 -28.87 -9.00
C TRP A 410 -2.66 -27.92 -10.16
N GLY A 411 -3.70 -27.09 -10.05
CA GLY A 411 -4.00 -26.01 -11.00
C GLY A 411 -4.33 -24.73 -10.25
N MET A 412 -3.90 -23.59 -10.79
CA MET A 412 -4.22 -22.29 -10.27
C MET A 412 -4.81 -21.43 -11.36
N THR A 413 -5.93 -20.78 -11.07
CA THR A 413 -6.52 -19.77 -11.94
C THR A 413 -6.49 -18.41 -11.26
N ILE A 414 -6.02 -17.39 -11.98
CA ILE A 414 -6.02 -16.01 -11.53
C ILE A 414 -6.92 -15.21 -12.47
N ASP A 415 -7.98 -14.62 -11.91
CA ASP A 415 -8.86 -13.73 -12.68
C ASP A 415 -8.18 -12.37 -12.89
N THR A 416 -7.58 -12.21 -14.06
CA THR A 416 -6.89 -10.96 -14.41
C THR A 416 -7.86 -9.82 -14.74
N SER A 417 -9.14 -10.11 -15.01
CA SER A 417 -10.16 -9.07 -15.17
C SER A 417 -10.51 -8.40 -13.83
N ALA A 418 -10.38 -9.14 -12.73
CA ALA A 418 -10.59 -8.61 -11.38
C ALA A 418 -9.30 -8.02 -10.76
N CYS A 419 -8.14 -8.28 -11.36
CA CYS A 419 -6.85 -7.81 -10.83
C CYS A 419 -6.69 -6.31 -11.04
N VAL A 420 -6.47 -5.58 -9.94
CA VAL A 420 -6.18 -4.12 -9.94
C VAL A 420 -4.71 -3.82 -9.62
N GLY A 421 -3.84 -4.83 -9.57
CA GLY A 421 -2.41 -4.67 -9.30
C GLY A 421 -2.05 -4.23 -7.88
N CYS A 422 -2.95 -4.38 -6.91
CA CYS A 422 -2.79 -3.85 -5.56
C CYS A 422 -1.65 -4.50 -4.74
N ASN A 423 -0.97 -5.51 -5.26
CA ASN A 423 0.12 -6.24 -4.58
C ASN A 423 -0.26 -6.91 -3.24
N ALA A 424 -1.56 -7.06 -2.92
CA ALA A 424 -1.99 -7.76 -1.70
C ALA A 424 -1.52 -9.22 -1.66
N CYS A 425 -1.55 -9.92 -2.81
CA CYS A 425 -1.02 -11.28 -2.93
C CYS A 425 0.50 -11.33 -2.75
N VAL A 426 1.22 -10.29 -3.21
CA VAL A 426 2.68 -10.19 -3.05
C VAL A 426 3.03 -10.08 -1.56
N ILE A 427 2.41 -9.14 -0.83
CA ILE A 427 2.67 -8.95 0.59
C ILE A 427 2.21 -10.14 1.43
N ALA A 428 1.09 -10.79 1.07
CA ALA A 428 0.64 -12.01 1.74
C ALA A 428 1.67 -13.14 1.60
N CYS A 429 2.20 -13.35 0.39
CA CYS A 429 3.27 -14.33 0.15
C CYS A 429 4.55 -13.99 0.93
N VAL A 430 4.95 -12.71 0.94
CA VAL A 430 6.14 -12.25 1.66
C VAL A 430 6.01 -12.48 3.15
N SER A 431 4.86 -12.17 3.75
CA SER A 431 4.63 -12.34 5.19
C SER A 431 4.48 -13.80 5.60
N GLU A 432 3.74 -14.61 4.84
CA GLU A 432 3.53 -16.03 5.13
C GLU A 432 4.83 -16.84 5.06
N ASN A 433 5.67 -16.52 4.07
CA ASN A 433 6.92 -17.25 3.85
C ASN A 433 8.14 -16.57 4.49
N ASN A 434 7.95 -15.53 5.30
CA ASN A 434 9.02 -14.75 5.92
C ASN A 434 10.13 -14.38 4.92
N ILE A 435 9.74 -13.91 3.74
CA ILE A 435 10.69 -13.57 2.68
C ILE A 435 11.48 -12.32 3.10
N PRO A 436 12.81 -12.35 3.04
CA PRO A 436 13.64 -11.24 3.48
C PRO A 436 13.51 -10.03 2.55
N MET A 437 13.46 -8.82 3.13
CA MET A 437 13.71 -7.58 2.40
C MET A 437 15.21 -7.44 2.14
N VAL A 438 15.59 -6.81 1.02
CA VAL A 438 16.99 -6.70 0.61
C VAL A 438 17.50 -5.24 0.58
N GLY A 439 16.61 -4.26 0.64
CA GLY A 439 16.95 -2.84 0.65
C GLY A 439 17.17 -2.24 -0.75
N LYS A 440 17.14 -0.91 -0.82
CA LYS A 440 17.20 -0.13 -2.06
C LYS A 440 18.37 -0.54 -2.97
N GLU A 441 19.58 -0.67 -2.42
CA GLU A 441 20.78 -1.00 -3.18
C GLU A 441 20.70 -2.38 -3.87
N GLN A 442 20.06 -3.34 -3.25
CA GLN A 442 19.91 -4.66 -3.84
C GLN A 442 18.77 -4.70 -4.86
N VAL A 443 17.69 -3.94 -4.64
CA VAL A 443 16.65 -3.76 -5.66
C VAL A 443 17.23 -3.11 -6.92
N LEU A 444 18.08 -2.08 -6.79
CA LEU A 444 18.83 -1.47 -7.91
C LEU A 444 19.72 -2.46 -8.68
N ARG A 445 20.03 -3.61 -8.09
CA ARG A 445 20.80 -4.71 -8.70
C ARG A 445 19.92 -5.86 -9.19
N GLY A 446 18.58 -5.71 -9.15
CA GLY A 446 17.62 -6.74 -9.52
C GLY A 446 17.63 -7.96 -8.58
N ARG A 447 17.90 -7.75 -7.29
CA ARG A 447 18.04 -8.81 -6.29
C ARG A 447 16.91 -8.85 -5.27
N GLU A 448 15.78 -8.21 -5.55
CA GLU A 448 14.57 -8.34 -4.74
C GLU A 448 14.14 -9.82 -4.63
N MET A 449 13.55 -10.18 -3.48
CA MET A 449 13.25 -11.58 -3.15
C MET A 449 11.78 -11.98 -3.33
N HIS A 450 10.94 -11.14 -3.89
CA HIS A 450 9.51 -11.44 -4.09
C HIS A 450 9.34 -12.71 -4.94
N TRP A 451 8.62 -13.71 -4.40
CA TRP A 451 8.30 -14.94 -5.14
C TRP A 451 7.13 -14.75 -6.10
N ILE A 452 6.19 -13.88 -5.72
CA ILE A 452 5.11 -13.41 -6.59
C ILE A 452 5.40 -11.95 -6.92
N ARG A 453 5.26 -11.60 -8.21
CA ARG A 453 5.27 -10.20 -8.63
C ARG A 453 4.09 -9.95 -9.56
N ILE A 454 3.67 -8.72 -9.67
CA ILE A 454 2.69 -8.30 -10.66
C ILE A 454 3.41 -7.43 -11.67
N ASP A 455 3.64 -7.97 -12.85
CA ASP A 455 4.21 -7.25 -13.96
C ASP A 455 3.15 -6.29 -14.54
N ARG A 456 3.56 -5.09 -14.89
CA ARG A 456 2.71 -4.06 -15.46
C ARG A 456 3.26 -3.66 -16.82
N TYR A 457 2.41 -3.68 -17.82
CA TYR A 457 2.74 -3.27 -19.19
C TYR A 457 1.86 -2.12 -19.62
N TYR A 458 2.42 -1.23 -20.44
CA TYR A 458 1.64 -0.22 -21.15
C TYR A 458 1.27 -0.78 -22.53
N ALA A 459 0.02 -0.60 -22.90
CA ALA A 459 -0.52 -0.94 -24.21
C ALA A 459 -1.41 0.20 -24.73
N GLY A 460 -1.65 0.25 -26.03
CA GLY A 460 -2.37 1.34 -26.67
C GLY A 460 -1.45 2.45 -27.17
N GLU A 461 -2.03 3.62 -27.42
CA GLU A 461 -1.31 4.79 -27.93
C GLU A 461 -0.42 5.40 -26.86
N ASP A 462 0.73 5.93 -27.25
CA ASP A 462 1.72 6.56 -26.34
C ASP A 462 1.13 7.69 -25.48
N ASP A 463 0.18 8.45 -26.05
CA ASP A 463 -0.45 9.58 -25.36
C ASP A 463 -1.59 9.17 -24.43
N ASN A 464 -2.21 8.01 -24.68
CA ASN A 464 -3.30 7.48 -23.88
C ASN A 464 -3.20 5.97 -23.69
N PRO A 465 -2.11 5.49 -23.09
CA PRO A 465 -1.95 4.06 -22.86
C PRO A 465 -2.88 3.57 -21.75
N TYR A 466 -3.23 2.30 -21.82
CA TYR A 466 -3.81 1.59 -20.68
C TYR A 466 -2.79 0.63 -20.09
N THR A 467 -3.01 0.22 -18.84
CA THR A 467 -2.11 -0.68 -18.13
C THR A 467 -2.67 -2.10 -18.10
N LEU A 468 -1.82 -3.06 -18.44
CA LEU A 468 -2.07 -4.48 -18.30
C LEU A 468 -1.32 -5.00 -17.08
N LEU A 469 -1.98 -5.83 -16.28
CA LEU A 469 -1.45 -6.38 -15.05
C LEU A 469 -1.36 -7.90 -15.20
N GLN A 470 -0.16 -8.43 -15.00
CA GLN A 470 0.10 -9.87 -15.11
C GLN A 470 0.76 -10.39 -13.83
N PRO A 471 -0.01 -11.04 -12.95
CA PRO A 471 0.58 -11.78 -11.83
C PRO A 471 1.51 -12.88 -12.34
N MET A 472 2.75 -12.86 -11.86
CA MET A 472 3.80 -13.78 -12.30
C MET A 472 4.38 -14.53 -11.10
N LEU A 473 4.32 -15.86 -11.18
CA LEU A 473 4.82 -16.78 -10.17
C LEU A 473 5.40 -18.02 -10.86
N CYS A 474 5.92 -18.97 -10.09
CA CYS A 474 6.39 -20.24 -10.65
C CYS A 474 5.25 -20.94 -11.41
N GLN A 475 5.51 -21.30 -12.65
CA GLN A 475 4.54 -21.98 -13.53
C GLN A 475 4.58 -23.50 -13.39
N HIS A 476 5.44 -24.04 -12.51
CA HIS A 476 5.64 -25.49 -12.35
C HIS A 476 5.77 -26.22 -13.69
N CYS A 477 6.63 -25.69 -14.58
CA CYS A 477 6.79 -26.16 -15.95
C CYS A 477 7.05 -27.67 -16.01
N GLU A 478 6.29 -28.42 -16.81
CA GLU A 478 6.48 -29.87 -16.98
C GLU A 478 7.88 -30.22 -17.50
N LYS A 479 8.47 -29.38 -18.33
CA LYS A 479 9.84 -29.48 -18.83
C LYS A 479 10.67 -28.32 -18.29
N ALA A 480 10.88 -28.34 -16.98
CA ALA A 480 11.45 -27.20 -16.24
C ALA A 480 12.94 -26.98 -16.58
N PRO A 481 13.29 -25.87 -17.24
CA PRO A 481 14.70 -25.58 -17.55
C PRO A 481 15.54 -25.37 -16.29
N CYS A 482 14.93 -25.00 -15.16
CA CYS A 482 15.62 -24.87 -13.88
C CYS A 482 16.09 -26.21 -13.30
N GLU A 483 15.44 -27.32 -13.66
CA GLU A 483 15.85 -28.67 -13.21
C GLU A 483 17.06 -29.18 -14.01
N ASN A 484 17.01 -29.03 -15.34
CA ASN A 484 18.06 -29.53 -16.22
C ASN A 484 19.44 -28.90 -15.97
N VAL A 485 19.47 -27.71 -15.42
CA VAL A 485 20.72 -26.98 -15.15
C VAL A 485 21.20 -27.08 -13.71
N CYS A 486 20.46 -27.77 -12.84
CA CYS A 486 20.87 -27.94 -11.46
C CYS A 486 21.92 -29.06 -11.34
N PRO A 487 23.18 -28.77 -10.94
CA PRO A 487 24.24 -29.77 -10.93
C PRO A 487 24.06 -30.86 -9.86
N VAL A 488 23.19 -30.61 -8.91
CA VAL A 488 22.95 -31.53 -7.77
C VAL A 488 21.50 -32.00 -7.69
N ALA A 489 20.69 -31.76 -8.72
CA ALA A 489 19.26 -32.08 -8.76
C ALA A 489 18.51 -31.64 -7.49
N ALA A 490 18.82 -30.43 -7.01
CA ALA A 490 18.09 -29.83 -5.88
C ALA A 490 16.70 -29.33 -6.30
N THR A 491 16.48 -29.13 -7.59
CA THR A 491 15.19 -28.74 -8.16
C THR A 491 14.64 -29.92 -8.96
N THR A 492 13.50 -30.44 -8.56
CA THR A 492 12.88 -31.65 -9.13
C THR A 492 11.35 -31.53 -9.13
N HIS A 493 10.68 -32.32 -9.95
CA HIS A 493 9.23 -32.44 -9.93
C HIS A 493 8.76 -33.48 -8.90
N SER A 494 7.68 -33.13 -8.20
CA SER A 494 6.90 -34.10 -7.45
C SER A 494 6.03 -34.94 -8.39
N PRO A 495 5.51 -36.09 -7.93
CA PRO A 495 4.54 -36.87 -8.68
C PRO A 495 3.25 -36.13 -9.03
N GLU A 496 2.95 -35.05 -8.33
CA GLU A 496 1.78 -34.18 -8.54
C GLU A 496 2.05 -33.00 -9.49
N GLY A 497 3.22 -32.95 -10.09
CA GLY A 497 3.60 -31.91 -11.06
C GLY A 497 4.14 -30.62 -10.46
N LEU A 498 4.39 -30.57 -9.15
CA LEU A 498 4.98 -29.39 -8.51
C LEU A 498 6.50 -29.39 -8.69
N ASN A 499 7.05 -28.25 -9.07
CA ASN A 499 8.49 -28.04 -9.08
C ASN A 499 8.96 -27.69 -7.66
N GLU A 500 9.60 -28.62 -7.01
CA GLU A 500 10.05 -28.51 -5.63
C GLU A 500 11.54 -28.22 -5.55
N MET A 501 11.97 -27.66 -4.44
CA MET A 501 13.38 -27.42 -4.17
C MET A 501 13.79 -28.06 -2.86
N THR A 502 14.70 -29.03 -2.94
CA THR A 502 15.34 -29.62 -1.77
C THR A 502 16.44 -28.66 -1.30
N TYR A 503 16.12 -27.84 -0.29
CA TYR A 503 16.98 -26.77 0.20
C TYR A 503 18.37 -27.27 0.59
N ASN A 504 18.46 -28.33 1.38
CA ASN A 504 19.74 -28.87 1.90
C ASN A 504 20.66 -29.47 0.80
N ARG A 505 20.11 -29.73 -0.38
CA ARG A 505 20.89 -30.22 -1.51
C ARG A 505 21.46 -29.09 -2.38
N CYS A 506 20.92 -27.89 -2.24
CA CYS A 506 21.32 -26.74 -3.03
C CYS A 506 22.73 -26.27 -2.65
N VAL A 507 23.61 -26.16 -3.66
CA VAL A 507 24.99 -25.63 -3.52
C VAL A 507 25.13 -24.20 -4.03
N GLY A 508 24.04 -23.53 -4.40
CA GLY A 508 24.02 -22.11 -4.73
C GLY A 508 24.63 -21.71 -6.08
N THR A 509 24.67 -22.60 -7.08
CA THR A 509 25.19 -22.27 -8.42
C THR A 509 24.36 -21.25 -9.18
N ARG A 510 23.07 -21.06 -8.84
CA ARG A 510 22.13 -20.07 -9.40
C ARG A 510 21.78 -20.27 -10.88
N TYR A 511 22.18 -21.34 -11.53
CA TYR A 511 21.81 -21.62 -12.91
C TYR A 511 20.30 -21.77 -13.09
N CYS A 512 19.57 -22.23 -12.07
CA CYS A 512 18.10 -22.27 -12.06
C CYS A 512 17.50 -20.86 -12.20
N SER A 513 18.10 -19.84 -11.58
CA SER A 513 17.67 -18.45 -11.69
C SER A 513 17.95 -17.90 -13.11
N ASN A 514 19.11 -18.22 -13.69
CA ASN A 514 19.47 -17.75 -15.03
C ASN A 514 18.54 -18.35 -16.10
N ASN A 515 18.17 -19.62 -15.96
CA ASN A 515 17.39 -20.36 -16.96
C ASN A 515 15.87 -20.28 -16.77
N CYS A 516 15.38 -19.74 -15.64
CA CYS A 516 13.96 -19.53 -15.48
C CYS A 516 13.45 -18.44 -16.45
N PRO A 517 12.56 -18.74 -17.43
CA PRO A 517 12.06 -17.73 -18.37
C PRO A 517 11.15 -16.71 -17.65
N TYR A 518 10.49 -17.11 -16.57
CA TYR A 518 9.59 -16.27 -15.76
C TYR A 518 10.32 -15.46 -14.70
N LYS A 519 11.63 -15.69 -14.50
CA LYS A 519 12.48 -15.00 -13.51
C LYS A 519 11.91 -15.05 -12.08
N VAL A 520 11.33 -16.17 -11.70
CA VAL A 520 10.73 -16.39 -10.37
C VAL A 520 11.65 -17.14 -9.41
N ARG A 521 12.79 -17.65 -9.91
CA ARG A 521 13.82 -18.25 -9.06
C ARG A 521 14.67 -17.12 -8.47
N ARG A 522 14.60 -16.94 -7.16
CA ARG A 522 15.32 -15.91 -6.42
C ARG A 522 16.44 -16.53 -5.60
N PHE A 523 17.52 -15.78 -5.42
CA PHE A 523 18.65 -16.18 -4.60
C PHE A 523 18.93 -15.11 -3.56
N ASN A 524 19.03 -15.52 -2.29
CA ASN A 524 19.39 -14.63 -1.22
C ASN A 524 20.90 -14.43 -1.18
N PHE A 525 21.36 -13.19 -1.44
CA PHE A 525 22.75 -12.81 -1.40
C PHE A 525 23.23 -12.38 0.00
N TYR A 526 22.31 -12.23 0.95
CA TYR A 526 22.63 -11.96 2.33
C TYR A 526 22.83 -13.25 3.10
N HIS A 527 23.80 -13.24 3.97
CA HIS A 527 24.03 -14.31 4.93
C HIS A 527 23.30 -13.93 6.22
N TYR A 528 22.16 -14.53 6.45
CA TYR A 528 21.46 -14.46 7.72
C TYR A 528 21.98 -15.60 8.59
N ALA A 529 23.18 -15.40 9.16
CA ALA A 529 23.63 -16.27 10.24
C ALA A 529 22.92 -15.83 11.52
N ASP A 530 22.42 -16.75 12.27
CA ASP A 530 21.70 -16.57 13.52
C ASP A 530 22.51 -15.85 14.62
#